data_058f750c7c376fa2bffb9d39117f705b
#
_entry.id   058f750c7c376fa2bffb9d39117f705b
#
_cell.length_a   1.000
_cell.length_b   1.000
_cell.length_c   1.000
_cell.angle_alpha   90.00
_cell.angle_beta   90.00
_cell.angle_gamma   90.00
#
_symmetry.space_group_name_H-M   'P 1'
#
loop_
_entity.id
_entity.type
_entity.pdbx_description
1 polymer ?
#
loop_
_entity_poly.entity_id
_entity_poly.type
_entity_poly.pdbx_seq_one_letter_code
_entity_poly.pdbx_strand_id
1 'polypeptide(L)'
;MEATRILPDLQSSLLCEEVRQEVNGNLFLIGVISLIRVPQLPIVAPRLCVFNRWTAGIGRFTECVRLIAPDQTTVIRKGEMKFELRDAALHATSVMVFGQVEFKAAGTYFIEVLVDDVMKLRYPVPVVHVPPPEPSQKPPPPPESAPGT
;
A
#
# COMPACT_ATOMS: atom_id res chain seq x y z
N MET A 1 -13.31 -34.32 16.84
CA MET A 1 -14.08 -33.05 16.88
C MET A 1 -13.35 -32.01 16.06
N GLU A 2 -13.93 -31.56 15.00
CA GLU A 2 -13.31 -30.53 14.17
C GLU A 2 -13.30 -29.19 14.92
N ALA A 3 -12.15 -28.52 14.88
CA ALA A 3 -12.06 -27.19 15.46
C ALA A 3 -12.94 -26.23 14.64
N THR A 4 -13.70 -25.39 15.33
CA THR A 4 -14.47 -24.34 14.68
C THR A 4 -13.53 -23.41 13.94
N ARG A 5 -13.81 -23.20 12.66
CA ARG A 5 -13.05 -22.29 11.81
C ARG A 5 -13.95 -21.13 11.42
N ILE A 6 -13.50 -19.93 11.71
CA ILE A 6 -14.25 -18.69 11.41
C ILE A 6 -13.35 -17.82 10.56
N LEU A 7 -13.83 -17.49 9.36
CA LEU A 7 -13.09 -16.62 8.45
C LEU A 7 -12.94 -15.23 9.07
N PRO A 8 -11.72 -14.66 9.09
CA PRO A 8 -11.50 -13.38 9.76
C PRO A 8 -12.04 -12.20 8.95
N ASP A 9 -12.22 -11.09 9.65
CA ASP A 9 -12.50 -9.80 9.05
C ASP A 9 -11.20 -9.04 8.83
N LEU A 10 -11.15 -8.27 7.76
CA LEU A 10 -10.06 -7.34 7.52
C LEU A 10 -10.38 -6.03 8.24
N GLN A 11 -9.68 -5.79 9.34
CA GLN A 11 -9.89 -4.58 10.13
C GLN A 11 -9.38 -3.34 9.39
N SER A 12 -8.22 -3.44 8.74
CA SER A 12 -7.63 -2.34 7.98
C SER A 12 -6.65 -2.85 6.95
N SER A 13 -6.52 -2.09 5.87
CA SER A 13 -5.50 -2.28 4.85
C SER A 13 -5.05 -0.92 4.38
N LEU A 14 -3.75 -0.67 4.39
CA LEU A 14 -3.17 0.61 3.97
C LEU A 14 -1.93 0.36 3.13
N LEU A 15 -1.82 1.12 2.05
CA LEU A 15 -0.61 1.18 1.24
C LEU A 15 0.29 2.28 1.79
N CYS A 16 1.56 1.98 2.00
CA CYS A 16 2.52 2.94 2.52
C CYS A 16 3.91 2.72 1.92
N GLU A 17 4.77 3.71 2.11
CA GLU A 17 6.12 3.65 1.59
C GLU A 17 7.00 2.73 2.42
N GLU A 18 6.80 2.72 3.75
CA GLU A 18 7.61 1.95 4.66
C GLU A 18 6.83 1.62 5.93
N VAL A 19 7.15 0.48 6.51
CA VAL A 19 6.65 0.08 7.83
C VAL A 19 7.84 -0.23 8.71
N ARG A 20 7.90 0.40 9.89
CA ARG A 20 8.93 0.18 10.90
C ARG A 20 8.31 -0.35 12.17
N GLN A 21 9.10 -1.07 12.95
CA GLN A 21 8.67 -1.61 14.22
C GLN A 21 9.37 -0.90 15.36
N GLU A 22 8.60 -0.49 16.38
CA GLU A 22 9.14 0.03 17.61
C GLU A 22 9.73 -1.09 18.46
N VAL A 23 10.55 -0.73 19.44
CA VAL A 23 11.13 -1.66 20.40
C VAL A 23 10.06 -2.46 21.15
N ASN A 24 8.90 -1.84 21.41
CA ASN A 24 7.77 -2.49 22.07
C ASN A 24 6.92 -3.39 21.16
N GLY A 25 7.28 -3.49 19.89
CA GLY A 25 6.54 -4.31 18.90
C GLY A 25 5.47 -3.59 18.11
N ASN A 26 5.12 -2.36 18.49
CA ASN A 26 4.15 -1.58 17.73
C ASN A 26 4.73 -1.14 16.38
N LEU A 27 3.86 -0.90 15.40
CA LEU A 27 4.28 -0.52 14.06
C LEU A 27 4.10 0.96 13.79
N PHE A 28 5.05 1.53 13.06
CA PHE A 28 4.92 2.83 12.42
C PHE A 28 4.61 2.63 10.94
N LEU A 29 3.56 3.26 10.45
CA LEU A 29 3.29 3.34 9.03
C LEU A 29 3.80 4.69 8.53
N ILE A 30 4.76 4.65 7.62
CA ILE A 30 5.42 5.86 7.12
C ILE A 30 5.01 6.08 5.68
N GLY A 31 4.52 7.28 5.37
CA GLY A 31 4.12 7.63 4.03
C GLY A 31 2.90 6.83 3.57
N VAL A 32 1.76 6.96 4.26
CA VAL A 32 0.51 6.33 3.81
C VAL A 32 0.11 6.94 2.47
N ILE A 33 -0.07 6.07 1.47
CA ILE A 33 -0.26 6.49 0.09
C ILE A 33 -1.74 6.42 -0.27
N SER A 34 -2.29 7.54 -0.72
CA SER A 34 -3.61 7.59 -1.34
C SER A 34 -3.52 7.83 -2.85
N LEU A 35 -2.41 8.36 -3.31
CA LEU A 35 -2.16 8.78 -4.68
C LEU A 35 -0.67 8.72 -4.95
N ILE A 36 -0.28 8.19 -6.10
CA ILE A 36 1.13 8.14 -6.51
C ILE A 36 1.34 9.16 -7.62
N ARG A 37 2.19 10.16 -7.35
CA ARG A 37 2.61 11.13 -8.36
C ARG A 37 3.94 10.71 -8.93
N VAL A 38 4.02 10.64 -10.26
CA VAL A 38 5.25 10.22 -10.94
C VAL A 38 5.69 11.30 -11.92
N PRO A 39 7.01 11.62 -11.98
CA PRO A 39 7.50 12.66 -12.87
C PRO A 39 7.63 12.18 -14.31
N GLN A 40 7.69 10.89 -14.52
CA GLN A 40 7.82 10.26 -15.83
C GLN A 40 7.26 8.85 -15.81
N LEU A 41 6.95 8.31 -16.98
CA LEU A 41 6.53 6.95 -17.19
C LEU A 41 7.31 6.34 -18.35
N PRO A 42 7.70 5.07 -18.30
CA PRO A 42 7.56 4.17 -17.15
C PRO A 42 8.49 4.55 -15.98
N ILE A 43 8.12 4.13 -14.78
CA ILE A 43 8.91 4.39 -13.58
C ILE A 43 8.86 3.16 -12.67
N VAL A 44 9.92 2.95 -11.91
CA VAL A 44 10.01 1.87 -10.94
C VAL A 44 9.96 2.46 -9.54
N ALA A 45 8.95 2.06 -8.76
CA ALA A 45 8.90 2.36 -7.33
C ALA A 45 9.81 1.36 -6.61
N PRO A 46 10.78 1.84 -5.83
CA PRO A 46 11.73 0.92 -5.18
C PRO A 46 11.07 -0.01 -4.18
N ARG A 47 10.00 0.45 -3.54
CA ARG A 47 9.30 -0.35 -2.54
C ARG A 47 7.89 0.19 -2.30
N LEU A 48 6.93 -0.73 -2.20
CA LEU A 48 5.57 -0.45 -1.74
C LEU A 48 5.22 -1.47 -0.67
N CYS A 49 4.63 -1.01 0.42
CA CYS A 49 4.24 -1.87 1.54
C CYS A 49 2.73 -1.84 1.71
N VAL A 50 2.12 -3.02 1.83
CA VAL A 50 0.70 -3.15 2.16
C VAL A 50 0.60 -3.68 3.58
N PHE A 51 0.10 -2.84 4.48
CA PHE A 51 -0.18 -3.21 5.86
C PHE A 51 -1.59 -3.74 5.95
N ASN A 52 -1.77 -4.94 6.52
CA ASN A 52 -3.07 -5.53 6.74
C ASN A 52 -3.20 -5.98 8.19
N ARG A 53 -4.39 -5.81 8.74
CA ARG A 53 -4.69 -6.27 10.09
C ARG A 53 -5.99 -7.07 10.07
N TRP A 54 -5.89 -8.32 10.51
CA TRP A 54 -6.98 -9.28 10.57
C TRP A 54 -7.46 -9.47 11.99
N THR A 55 -8.75 -9.69 12.17
CA THR A 55 -9.37 -9.89 13.47
C THR A 55 -10.63 -10.75 13.36
N ALA A 56 -11.20 -11.11 14.52
CA ALA A 56 -12.49 -11.78 14.62
C ALA A 56 -12.57 -13.15 13.90
N GLY A 57 -11.42 -13.80 13.72
CA GLY A 57 -11.37 -15.12 13.09
C GLY A 57 -10.78 -16.18 14.01
N ILE A 58 -10.98 -17.41 13.65
CA ILE A 58 -10.39 -18.58 14.33
C ILE A 58 -9.93 -19.57 13.28
N GLY A 59 -8.65 -19.91 13.30
CA GLY A 59 -8.08 -20.92 12.42
C GLY A 59 -6.79 -20.47 11.75
N ARG A 60 -6.38 -21.23 10.75
CA ARG A 60 -5.23 -20.96 9.90
C ARG A 60 -5.70 -20.50 8.54
N PHE A 61 -5.09 -19.45 8.04
CA PHE A 61 -5.52 -18.77 6.82
C PHE A 61 -4.35 -18.41 5.93
N THR A 62 -4.64 -18.19 4.65
CA THR A 62 -3.69 -17.65 3.68
C THR A 62 -4.18 -16.30 3.23
N GLU A 63 -3.39 -15.25 3.50
CA GLU A 63 -3.61 -13.91 2.97
C GLU A 63 -3.00 -13.83 1.58
N CYS A 64 -3.70 -13.17 0.68
CA CYS A 64 -3.19 -12.84 -0.64
C CYS A 64 -3.39 -11.35 -0.89
N VAL A 65 -2.34 -10.66 -1.33
CA VAL A 65 -2.39 -9.26 -1.73
C VAL A 65 -2.00 -9.18 -3.20
N ARG A 66 -2.83 -8.51 -4.00
CA ARG A 66 -2.55 -8.33 -5.43
C ARG A 66 -2.57 -6.86 -5.79
N LEU A 67 -1.64 -6.47 -6.65
CA LEU A 67 -1.64 -5.16 -7.29
C LEU A 67 -2.17 -5.37 -8.72
N ILE A 68 -3.26 -4.69 -9.04
CA ILE A 68 -3.99 -4.86 -10.30
C ILE A 68 -3.78 -3.63 -11.18
N ALA A 69 -3.56 -3.87 -12.46
CA ALA A 69 -3.41 -2.81 -13.47
C ALA A 69 -4.72 -2.04 -13.71
N PRO A 70 -4.65 -0.86 -14.37
CA PRO A 70 -5.85 -0.09 -14.67
C PRO A 70 -6.89 -0.81 -15.54
N ASP A 71 -6.50 -1.86 -16.28
CA ASP A 71 -7.45 -2.70 -17.01
C ASP A 71 -8.37 -3.52 -16.09
N GLN A 72 -8.11 -3.50 -14.77
CA GLN A 72 -8.86 -4.18 -13.72
C GLN A 72 -8.74 -5.71 -13.73
N THR A 73 -7.89 -6.27 -14.55
CA THR A 73 -7.72 -7.72 -14.68
C THR A 73 -6.28 -8.19 -14.57
N THR A 74 -5.32 -7.42 -15.08
CA THR A 74 -3.92 -7.83 -15.09
C THR A 74 -3.30 -7.70 -13.71
N VAL A 75 -2.80 -8.81 -13.18
CA VAL A 75 -2.08 -8.84 -11.91
C VAL A 75 -0.62 -8.44 -12.16
N ILE A 76 -0.22 -7.30 -11.61
CA ILE A 76 1.16 -6.81 -11.73
C ILE A 76 2.06 -7.48 -10.71
N ARG A 77 1.59 -7.58 -9.49
CA ARG A 77 2.32 -8.20 -8.37
C ARG A 77 1.33 -8.95 -7.49
N LYS A 78 1.83 -10.01 -6.88
CA LYS A 78 1.05 -10.85 -5.98
C LYS A 78 1.96 -11.34 -4.86
N GLY A 79 1.45 -11.33 -3.65
CA GLY A 79 2.13 -11.90 -2.49
C GLY A 79 1.17 -12.71 -1.65
N GLU A 80 1.67 -13.76 -1.02
CA GLU A 80 0.89 -14.62 -0.14
C GLU A 80 1.61 -14.77 1.20
N MET A 81 0.82 -14.89 2.27
CA MET A 81 1.34 -15.08 3.62
C MET A 81 0.36 -15.90 4.44
N LYS A 82 0.87 -16.86 5.18
CA LYS A 82 0.04 -17.67 6.09
C LYS A 82 0.02 -17.04 7.47
N PHE A 83 -1.13 -17.07 8.12
CA PHE A 83 -1.28 -16.60 9.49
C PHE A 83 -2.29 -17.45 10.25
N GLU A 84 -2.27 -17.31 11.57
CA GLU A 84 -3.14 -18.05 12.46
C GLU A 84 -3.80 -17.13 13.48
N LEU A 85 -5.09 -17.32 13.70
CA LEU A 85 -5.84 -16.68 14.77
C LEU A 85 -6.39 -17.77 15.68
N ARG A 86 -5.93 -17.80 16.93
CA ARG A 86 -6.34 -18.81 17.92
C ARG A 86 -7.58 -18.39 18.68
N ASP A 87 -7.90 -17.12 18.70
CA ASP A 87 -8.99 -16.53 19.46
C ASP A 87 -9.56 -15.34 18.69
N ALA A 88 -10.88 -15.19 18.71
CA ALA A 88 -11.56 -14.10 18.01
C ALA A 88 -11.20 -12.70 18.52
N ALA A 89 -10.65 -12.60 19.75
CA ALA A 89 -10.21 -11.34 20.31
C ALA A 89 -8.78 -10.94 19.87
N LEU A 90 -8.05 -11.85 19.23
CA LEU A 90 -6.70 -11.60 18.79
C LEU A 90 -6.67 -10.95 17.40
N HIS A 91 -5.56 -10.33 17.10
CA HIS A 91 -5.29 -9.72 15.80
C HIS A 91 -4.08 -10.40 15.16
N ALA A 92 -4.08 -10.46 13.84
CA ALA A 92 -2.91 -10.81 13.06
C ALA A 92 -2.57 -9.63 12.14
N THR A 93 -1.34 -9.20 12.20
CA THR A 93 -0.85 -8.08 11.39
C THR A 93 0.15 -8.60 10.39
N SER A 94 0.01 -8.21 9.14
CA SER A 94 0.94 -8.54 8.08
C SER A 94 1.42 -7.31 7.36
N VAL A 95 2.65 -7.36 6.87
CA VAL A 95 3.22 -6.34 6.00
C VAL A 95 3.73 -7.04 4.75
N MET A 96 3.06 -6.80 3.63
CA MET A 96 3.46 -7.34 2.35
C MET A 96 4.33 -6.29 1.65
N VAL A 97 5.58 -6.64 1.35
CA VAL A 97 6.53 -5.72 0.73
C VAL A 97 6.73 -6.12 -0.73
N PHE A 98 6.41 -5.19 -1.63
CA PHE A 98 6.69 -5.33 -3.05
C PHE A 98 7.88 -4.44 -3.42
N GLY A 99 9.00 -5.04 -3.79
CA GLY A 99 10.17 -4.31 -4.26
C GLY A 99 10.15 -4.12 -5.78
N GLN A 100 10.72 -3.02 -6.27
CA GLN A 100 10.91 -2.78 -7.69
C GLN A 100 9.60 -2.91 -8.49
N VAL A 101 8.59 -2.13 -8.11
CA VAL A 101 7.29 -2.15 -8.78
C VAL A 101 7.31 -1.18 -9.95
N GLU A 102 7.14 -1.70 -11.17
CA GLU A 102 7.11 -0.88 -12.37
C GLU A 102 5.70 -0.41 -12.69
N PHE A 103 5.56 0.90 -12.89
CA PHE A 103 4.35 1.51 -13.42
C PHE A 103 4.62 1.96 -14.85
N LYS A 104 3.96 1.31 -15.80
CA LYS A 104 4.15 1.59 -17.23
C LYS A 104 3.30 2.74 -17.73
N ALA A 105 2.14 2.95 -17.12
CA ALA A 105 1.17 3.95 -17.55
C ALA A 105 0.48 4.58 -16.35
N ALA A 106 0.01 5.81 -16.52
CA ALA A 106 -0.88 6.44 -15.58
C ALA A 106 -2.25 5.77 -15.61
N GLY A 107 -2.98 5.86 -14.51
CA GLY A 107 -4.32 5.28 -14.40
C GLY A 107 -4.60 4.88 -12.98
N THR A 108 -5.78 4.32 -12.76
CA THR A 108 -6.17 3.83 -11.46
C THR A 108 -5.83 2.36 -11.33
N TYR A 109 -4.86 2.06 -10.50
CA TYR A 109 -4.48 0.72 -10.09
C TYR A 109 -5.34 0.31 -8.89
N PHE A 110 -5.33 -0.96 -8.53
CA PHE A 110 -6.10 -1.45 -7.40
C PHE A 110 -5.25 -2.38 -6.55
N ILE A 111 -5.44 -2.26 -5.24
CA ILE A 111 -4.97 -3.28 -4.29
C ILE A 111 -6.16 -4.17 -3.97
N GLU A 112 -5.95 -5.48 -4.06
CA GLU A 112 -6.93 -6.48 -3.64
C GLU A 112 -6.37 -7.29 -2.49
N VAL A 113 -7.17 -7.46 -1.45
CA VAL A 113 -6.79 -8.24 -0.27
C VAL A 113 -7.77 -9.39 -0.12
N LEU A 114 -7.24 -10.60 -0.13
CA LEU A 114 -8.02 -11.83 -0.05
C LEU A 114 -7.56 -12.66 1.15
N VAL A 115 -8.48 -13.45 1.67
CA VAL A 115 -8.18 -14.50 2.64
C VAL A 115 -8.83 -15.79 2.15
N ASP A 116 -8.04 -16.87 2.03
CA ASP A 116 -8.49 -18.15 1.49
C ASP A 116 -9.32 -17.99 0.21
N ASP A 117 -8.80 -17.18 -0.71
CA ASP A 117 -9.40 -16.85 -2.00
C ASP A 117 -10.71 -16.05 -1.94
N VAL A 118 -11.10 -15.57 -0.75
CA VAL A 118 -12.25 -14.68 -0.59
C VAL A 118 -11.77 -13.24 -0.57
N MET A 119 -12.23 -12.42 -1.52
CA MET A 119 -11.87 -11.01 -1.56
C MET A 119 -12.57 -10.24 -0.45
N LYS A 120 -11.77 -9.63 0.42
CA LYS A 120 -12.26 -8.85 1.54
C LYS A 120 -12.28 -7.36 1.26
N LEU A 121 -11.36 -6.89 0.43
CA LEU A 121 -11.25 -5.46 0.15
C LEU A 121 -10.57 -5.25 -1.21
N ARG A 122 -11.05 -4.29 -1.92
CA ARG A 122 -10.42 -3.77 -3.12
C ARG A 122 -10.46 -2.25 -3.05
N TYR A 123 -9.32 -1.60 -3.19
CA TYR A 123 -9.29 -0.15 -3.15
C TYR A 123 -8.39 0.44 -4.23
N PRO A 124 -8.74 1.66 -4.71
CA PRO A 124 -8.02 2.30 -5.79
C PRO A 124 -6.70 2.91 -5.34
N VAL A 125 -5.72 2.88 -6.24
CA VAL A 125 -4.44 3.56 -6.09
C VAL A 125 -4.21 4.33 -7.40
N PRO A 126 -4.62 5.59 -7.49
CA PRO A 126 -4.36 6.38 -8.68
C PRO A 126 -2.87 6.65 -8.86
N VAL A 127 -2.39 6.47 -10.08
CA VAL A 127 -1.04 6.85 -10.48
C VAL A 127 -1.19 7.97 -11.50
N VAL A 128 -0.70 9.16 -11.16
CA VAL A 128 -0.84 10.35 -11.99
C VAL A 128 0.53 10.84 -12.43
N HIS A 129 0.59 11.24 -13.70
CA HIS A 129 1.80 11.83 -14.25
C HIS A 129 1.80 13.33 -13.97
N VAL A 130 2.76 13.77 -13.17
CA VAL A 130 2.97 15.17 -12.87
C VAL A 130 4.37 15.51 -13.37
N PRO A 131 4.49 16.14 -14.56
CA PRO A 131 5.81 16.47 -15.08
C PRO A 131 6.54 17.42 -14.15
N PRO A 132 7.88 17.33 -14.06
CA PRO A 132 8.66 18.24 -13.23
C PRO A 132 8.47 19.67 -13.75
N PRO A 133 8.54 20.70 -12.88
CA PRO A 133 8.42 22.09 -13.31
C PRO A 133 9.51 22.43 -14.34
N GLU A 134 9.13 23.19 -15.37
CA GLU A 134 10.09 23.65 -16.37
C GLU A 134 11.15 24.55 -15.73
N PRO A 135 12.41 24.48 -16.20
CA PRO A 135 13.46 25.36 -15.67
C PRO A 135 13.15 26.85 -15.79
N SER A 136 12.31 27.25 -16.75
CA SER A 136 11.87 28.62 -16.94
C SER A 136 10.89 29.13 -15.88
N GLN A 137 10.38 28.25 -15.02
CA GLN A 137 9.41 28.58 -13.96
C GLN A 137 10.09 28.76 -12.60
N LYS A 138 11.35 29.14 -12.57
CA LYS A 138 11.95 29.52 -11.30
C LYS A 138 11.16 30.69 -10.72
N PRO A 139 10.81 30.63 -9.40
CA PRO A 139 10.19 31.79 -8.79
C PRO A 139 11.04 33.00 -9.00
N PRO A 140 10.44 34.19 -9.26
CA PRO A 140 11.22 35.40 -9.42
C PRO A 140 12.08 35.62 -8.19
N PRO A 141 13.31 36.12 -8.35
CA PRO A 141 14.16 36.43 -7.21
C PRO A 141 13.41 37.37 -6.27
N PRO A 142 13.59 37.25 -4.94
CA PRO A 142 12.96 38.16 -4.02
C PRO A 142 13.36 39.61 -4.41
N PRO A 143 12.42 40.54 -4.27
CA PRO A 143 12.75 41.95 -4.60
C PRO A 143 13.95 42.38 -3.75
N GLU A 144 14.91 43.02 -4.38
CA GLU A 144 16.04 43.60 -3.66
C GLU A 144 15.46 44.48 -2.56
N SER A 145 15.86 44.19 -1.31
CA SER A 145 15.51 45.07 -0.22
C SER A 145 16.04 46.45 -0.57
N ALA A 146 15.15 47.47 -0.59
CA ALA A 146 15.56 48.83 -0.82
C ALA A 146 16.74 49.16 0.12
N PRO A 147 17.80 49.76 -0.38
CA PRO A 147 18.90 50.15 0.50
C PRO A 147 18.33 51.00 1.60
N GLY A 148 18.47 50.54 2.84
CA GLY A 148 18.06 51.29 3.98
C GLY A 148 18.78 52.62 4.02
N THR A 149 18.00 53.64 4.08
CA THR A 149 18.55 54.98 4.35
C THR A 149 18.97 55.09 5.78
#